data_06742d20dac4ebf576271a087e37a41d
#
_entry.id   06742d20dac4ebf576271a087e37a41d
#
_cell.length_a   1.000
_cell.length_b   1.000
_cell.length_c   1.000
_cell.angle_alpha   90.00
_cell.angle_beta   90.00
_cell.angle_gamma   90.00
#
_symmetry.space_group_name_H-M   'P 1'
#
loop_
_entity.id
_entity.type
_entity.pdbx_description
1 polymer ?
#
loop_
_entity_poly.entity_id
_entity_poly.type
_entity_poly.pdbx_seq_one_letter_code
_entity_poly.pdbx_strand_id
1 'polypeptide(L)'
;MFYYLYLLKSLKDKSLYIGYTSDLKKRFEKHNDGMNLATKPFIPYKLIFYEAFLNRVDAKNREEYLKSGYGRRTINKLLSRYFKYEI
;
A
#
# COMPACT_ATOMS: atom_id res chain seq x y z
N MET A 1 13.93 13.47 5.73
CA MET A 1 12.95 12.42 6.05
C MET A 1 11.83 12.43 5.03
N PHE A 2 11.43 11.25 4.56
CA PHE A 2 10.29 11.11 3.66
C PHE A 2 9.09 10.52 4.40
N TYR A 3 7.91 10.82 3.86
CA TYR A 3 6.65 10.22 4.27
C TYR A 3 6.14 9.42 3.08
N TYR A 4 5.58 8.24 3.34
CA TYR A 4 5.24 7.28 2.28
C TYR A 4 3.76 6.95 2.31
N LEU A 5 3.14 6.87 1.13
CA LEU A 5 2.00 6.01 0.98
C LEU A 5 2.51 4.69 0.41
N TYR A 6 1.84 3.60 0.72
CA TYR A 6 2.29 2.29 0.26
C TYR A 6 1.10 1.40 -0.05
N LEU A 7 1.34 0.47 -0.96
CA LEU A 7 0.36 -0.51 -1.40
C LEU A 7 0.87 -1.90 -1.09
N LEU A 8 0.09 -2.66 -0.33
CA LEU A 8 0.39 -4.06 -0.04
C LEU A 8 -0.62 -4.93 -0.75
N LYS A 9 -0.17 -6.07 -1.25
CA LYS A 9 -1.04 -7.08 -1.83
C LYS A 9 -1.00 -8.34 -0.98
N SER A 10 -2.17 -8.82 -0.56
CA SER A 10 -2.27 -10.07 0.16
C SER A 10 -1.93 -11.24 -0.77
N LEU A 11 -1.02 -12.09 -0.34
CA LEU A 11 -0.71 -13.32 -1.07
C LEU A 11 -1.75 -14.40 -0.78
N LYS A 12 -2.59 -14.17 0.23
CA LYS A 12 -3.65 -15.10 0.60
C LYS A 12 -4.89 -14.95 -0.26
N ASP A 13 -5.39 -13.71 -0.44
CA ASP A 13 -6.65 -13.47 -1.14
C ASP A 13 -6.55 -12.42 -2.26
N LYS A 14 -5.34 -11.91 -2.54
CA LYS A 14 -5.08 -10.92 -3.59
C LYS A 14 -5.64 -9.53 -3.32
N SER A 15 -6.21 -9.29 -2.14
CA SER A 15 -6.72 -7.96 -1.80
C SER A 15 -5.59 -6.96 -1.60
N LEU A 16 -5.92 -5.68 -1.77
CA LEU A 16 -4.96 -4.57 -1.62
C LEU A 16 -5.20 -3.82 -0.33
N TYR A 17 -4.12 -3.37 0.29
CA TYR A 17 -4.16 -2.51 1.46
C TYR A 17 -3.34 -1.26 1.18
N ILE A 18 -3.92 -0.09 1.43
CA ILE A 18 -3.25 1.19 1.23
C ILE A 18 -3.00 1.80 2.60
N GLY A 19 -1.76 2.20 2.84
CA GLY A 19 -1.38 2.79 4.11
C GLY A 19 -0.45 3.97 3.96
N TYR A 20 -0.16 4.60 5.10
CA TYR A 20 0.73 5.74 5.22
C TYR A 20 1.71 5.49 6.36
N THR A 21 2.96 5.89 6.17
CA THR A 21 3.97 5.72 7.22
C THR A 21 5.16 6.65 6.98
N SER A 22 5.88 6.96 8.05
CA SER A 22 7.18 7.62 7.96
C SER A 22 8.36 6.63 7.96
N ASP A 23 8.06 5.34 8.17
CA ASP A 23 9.08 4.27 8.17
C ASP A 23 8.52 3.06 7.43
N LEU A 24 8.77 3.02 6.12
CA LEU A 24 8.19 2.01 5.25
C LEU A 24 8.62 0.59 5.60
N LYS A 25 9.91 0.39 5.82
CA LYS A 25 10.44 -0.95 6.13
C LYS A 25 9.84 -1.51 7.41
N LYS A 26 9.84 -0.70 8.46
CA LYS A 26 9.33 -1.12 9.76
C LYS A 26 7.84 -1.39 9.73
N ARG A 27 7.08 -0.54 9.02
CA ARG A 27 5.63 -0.71 8.91
C ARG A 27 5.30 -1.98 8.12
N PHE A 28 6.01 -2.26 7.05
CA PHE A 28 5.81 -3.46 6.27
C PHE A 28 6.08 -4.72 7.10
N GLU A 29 7.17 -4.71 7.87
CA GLU A 29 7.50 -5.81 8.77
C GLU A 29 6.39 -6.04 9.79
N LYS A 30 5.86 -4.97 10.39
CA LYS A 30 4.77 -5.07 11.36
C LYS A 30 3.50 -5.67 10.75
N HIS A 31 3.17 -5.34 9.51
CA HIS A 31 2.02 -5.95 8.85
C HIS A 31 2.18 -7.46 8.75
N ASN A 32 3.35 -7.92 8.29
CA ASN A 32 3.58 -9.34 8.11
C ASN A 32 3.80 -10.10 9.42
N ASP A 33 4.11 -9.42 10.50
CA ASP A 33 4.20 -10.01 11.83
C ASP A 33 2.83 -10.12 12.52
N GLY A 34 1.77 -9.67 11.85
CA GLY A 34 0.43 -9.73 12.41
C GLY A 34 0.15 -8.70 13.49
N MET A 35 0.95 -7.63 13.55
CA MET A 35 0.82 -6.58 14.56
C MET A 35 -0.32 -5.61 14.28
N ASN A 36 -0.85 -5.60 13.05
CA ASN A 36 -1.96 -4.73 12.67
C ASN A 36 -3.22 -5.58 12.53
N LEU A 37 -4.23 -5.32 13.36
CA LEU A 37 -5.45 -6.13 13.39
C LEU A 37 -6.21 -6.12 12.06
N ALA A 38 -6.19 -4.99 11.35
CA ALA A 38 -6.91 -4.87 10.08
C ALA A 38 -6.30 -5.75 8.98
N THR A 39 -5.00 -5.99 9.02
CA THR A 39 -4.31 -6.75 7.98
C THR A 39 -3.96 -8.17 8.40
N LYS A 40 -4.01 -8.47 9.70
CA LYS A 40 -3.63 -9.78 10.23
C LYS A 40 -4.30 -10.98 9.53
N PRO A 41 -5.62 -10.93 9.22
CA PRO A 41 -6.28 -12.08 8.56
C PRO A 41 -5.79 -12.34 7.13
N PHE A 42 -5.07 -11.40 6.53
CA PHE A 42 -4.71 -11.43 5.11
C PHE A 42 -3.23 -11.62 4.85
N ILE A 43 -2.42 -11.81 5.89
CA ILE A 43 -0.98 -12.04 5.72
C ILE A 43 -0.74 -13.40 5.06
N PRO A 44 0.39 -13.56 4.33
CA PRO A 44 1.46 -12.59 4.16
C PRO A 44 1.17 -11.57 3.05
N TYR A 45 1.78 -10.39 3.19
CA TYR A 45 1.67 -9.32 2.23
C TYR A 45 2.96 -9.12 1.45
N LYS A 46 2.81 -8.64 0.22
CA LYS A 46 3.91 -8.18 -0.62
C LYS A 46 3.76 -6.69 -0.83
N LEU A 47 4.85 -5.94 -0.68
CA LEU A 47 4.87 -4.52 -1.01
C LEU A 47 5.01 -4.39 -2.53
N ILE A 48 4.01 -3.82 -3.19
CA ILE A 48 3.98 -3.74 -4.65
C ILE A 48 4.16 -2.32 -5.19
N PHE A 49 4.00 -1.30 -4.36
CA PHE A 49 4.11 0.09 -4.81
C PHE A 49 4.23 1.01 -3.61
N TYR A 50 4.98 2.08 -3.76
CA TYR A 50 4.99 3.17 -2.78
C TYR A 50 5.40 4.47 -3.46
N GLU A 51 5.01 5.58 -2.83
CA GLU A 51 5.43 6.92 -3.22
C GLU A 51 5.98 7.63 -2.00
N ALA A 52 7.04 8.40 -2.19
CA ALA A 52 7.70 9.12 -1.11
C ALA A 52 7.49 10.62 -1.28
N PHE A 53 7.13 11.29 -0.20
CA PHE A 53 6.84 12.72 -0.17
C PHE A 53 7.65 13.39 0.94
N LEU A 54 8.15 14.59 0.67
CA LEU A 54 8.81 15.37 1.71
C LEU A 54 7.81 15.95 2.70
N ASN A 55 6.60 16.26 2.25
CA ASN A 55 5.56 16.83 3.09
C ASN A 55 4.57 15.75 3.51
N ARG A 56 4.33 15.66 4.83
CA ARG A 56 3.43 14.66 5.38
C ARG A 56 2.00 14.79 4.86
N VAL A 57 1.52 16.01 4.71
CA VAL A 57 0.15 16.25 4.24
C VAL A 57 -0.02 15.79 2.80
N ASP A 58 1.00 16.00 1.97
CA ASP A 58 0.96 15.50 0.59
C ASP A 58 0.83 13.97 0.53
N ALA A 59 1.58 13.27 1.37
CA ALA A 59 1.49 11.82 1.46
C ALA A 59 0.10 11.36 1.90
N LYS A 60 -0.45 12.00 2.93
CA LYS A 60 -1.77 11.66 3.44
C LYS A 60 -2.87 11.96 2.44
N ASN A 61 -2.78 13.06 1.72
CA ASN A 61 -3.75 13.40 0.68
C ASN A 61 -3.72 12.35 -0.44
N ARG A 62 -2.54 11.86 -0.80
CA ARG A 62 -2.42 10.82 -1.82
C ARG A 62 -3.01 9.50 -1.33
N GLU A 63 -2.78 9.17 -0.07
CA GLU A 63 -3.39 7.98 0.54
C GLU A 63 -4.90 8.04 0.45
N GLU A 64 -5.49 9.15 0.86
CA GLU A 64 -6.93 9.35 0.82
C GLU A 64 -7.48 9.26 -0.60
N TYR A 65 -6.78 9.87 -1.56
CA TYR A 65 -7.17 9.80 -2.96
C TYR A 65 -7.19 8.35 -3.47
N LEU A 66 -6.15 7.59 -3.17
CA LEU A 66 -6.06 6.21 -3.64
C LEU A 66 -7.08 5.29 -2.97
N LYS A 67 -7.58 5.66 -1.79
CA LYS A 67 -8.66 4.93 -1.12
C LYS A 67 -10.04 5.29 -1.65
N SER A 68 -10.17 6.36 -2.43
CA SER A 68 -11.43 6.81 -2.99
C SER A 68 -11.85 5.94 -4.18
N GLY A 69 -13.06 6.17 -4.68
CA GLY A 69 -13.55 5.48 -5.87
C GLY A 69 -12.68 5.70 -7.11
N TYR A 70 -12.06 6.87 -7.23
CA TYR A 70 -11.13 7.15 -8.33
C TYR A 70 -9.78 6.46 -8.13
N GLY A 71 -9.44 6.15 -6.89
CA GLY A 71 -8.14 5.56 -6.55
C GLY A 71 -7.94 4.19 -7.15
N ARG A 72 -8.96 3.36 -7.16
CA ARG A 72 -8.88 2.01 -7.76
C ARG A 72 -8.50 2.11 -9.24
N ARG A 73 -9.12 3.04 -9.95
CA ARG A 73 -8.83 3.28 -11.37
C ARG A 73 -7.38 3.77 -11.57
N THR A 74 -6.95 4.68 -10.70
CA THR A 74 -5.58 5.20 -10.74
C THR A 74 -4.56 4.08 -10.49
N ILE A 75 -4.79 3.25 -9.48
CA ILE A 75 -3.91 2.11 -9.15
C ILE A 75 -3.81 1.15 -10.34
N ASN A 76 -4.95 0.79 -10.93
CA ASN A 76 -4.97 -0.12 -12.08
C ASN A 76 -4.19 0.45 -13.26
N LYS A 77 -4.23 1.76 -13.44
CA LYS A 77 -3.49 2.43 -14.51
C LYS A 77 -2.00 2.49 -14.23
N LEU A 78 -1.63 2.87 -12.99
CA LEU A 78 -0.23 2.96 -12.57
C LEU A 78 0.49 1.62 -12.63
N LEU A 79 -0.19 0.56 -12.25
CA LEU A 79 0.38 -0.78 -12.11
C LEU A 79 -0.16 -1.76 -13.13
N SER A 80 -0.63 -1.26 -14.28
CA SER A 80 -1.28 -2.09 -15.29
C SER A 80 -0.41 -3.25 -15.76
N ARG A 81 0.89 -3.00 -15.95
CA ARG A 81 1.82 -4.05 -16.36
C ARG A 81 2.04 -5.08 -15.28
N TYR A 82 2.21 -4.63 -14.03
CA TYR A 82 2.38 -5.52 -12.91
C TYR A 82 1.19 -6.47 -12.78
N PHE A 83 -0.03 -5.92 -12.79
CA PHE A 83 -1.23 -6.74 -12.65
C PHE A 83 -1.44 -7.68 -13.84
N LYS A 84 -1.05 -7.24 -15.05
CA LYS A 84 -1.21 -8.05 -16.26
C LYS A 84 -0.32 -9.28 -16.26
N TYR A 85 0.92 -9.14 -15.77
CA TYR A 85 1.93 -10.20 -15.85
C TYR A 85 2.17 -10.92 -14.54
N GLU A 86 1.44 -10.58 -13.52
CA GLU A 86 1.52 -11.29 -12.26
C GLU A 86 0.78 -12.61 -12.36
N ILE A 87 1.45 -13.65 -11.92
CA ILE A 87 0.88 -15.00 -11.93
C ILE A 87 0.57 -15.44 -10.50
#